data_507c850d75199975fd8d3dc2712d8e32
#
_entry.id   507c850d75199975fd8d3dc2712d8e32
#
_cell.length_a   1.000
_cell.length_b   1.000
_cell.length_c   1.000
_cell.angle_alpha   90.00
_cell.angle_beta   90.00
_cell.angle_gamma   90.00
#
_symmetry.space_group_name_H-M   'P 1'
#
loop_
_entity.id
_entity.type
_entity.pdbx_description
1 polymer ?
#
loop_
_entity_poly.entity_id
_entity_poly.type
_entity_poly.pdbx_seq_one_letter_code
_entity_poly.pdbx_strand_id
1 'polypeptide(L)'
;MYHVGELEELTPEGWTRVAFCAASDELDRLRAAVEGEYSKYFSFSKASAEIYEFQDGSATKGTAIDKLRRYLISSGAASESLCVYAVGDYENDLDMLRRCDIPACPSNAIPAVKDIAKIRLCSCDDGAIADLIEKIEASL
;
A
#
# COMPACT_ATOMS: atom_id res chain seq x y z
N MET A 1 5.01 1.49 22.63
CA MET A 1 5.91 0.74 23.55
C MET A 1 6.65 -0.25 22.68
N TYR A 2 7.98 -0.17 22.60
CA TYR A 2 8.79 -1.12 21.85
C TYR A 2 9.14 -2.27 22.78
N HIS A 3 8.86 -3.49 22.36
CA HIS A 3 9.37 -4.69 23.01
C HIS A 3 10.66 -5.08 22.31
N VAL A 4 11.74 -5.20 23.05
CA VAL A 4 13.01 -5.75 22.57
C VAL A 4 13.23 -7.06 23.32
N GLY A 5 13.09 -8.17 22.60
CA GLY A 5 13.23 -9.52 23.15
C GLY A 5 13.72 -10.48 22.08
N GLU A 6 14.04 -11.68 22.50
CA GLU A 6 14.42 -12.73 21.58
C GLU A 6 13.21 -13.21 20.76
N LEU A 7 13.46 -13.71 19.53
CA LEU A 7 12.39 -14.12 18.62
C LEU A 7 11.51 -15.22 19.23
N GLU A 8 12.10 -16.09 20.04
CA GLU A 8 11.44 -17.19 20.73
C GLU A 8 10.45 -16.74 21.82
N GLU A 9 10.57 -15.49 22.29
CA GLU A 9 9.67 -14.89 23.26
C GLU A 9 8.41 -14.32 22.62
N LEU A 10 8.40 -14.21 21.30
CA LEU A 10 7.29 -13.66 20.56
C LEU A 10 6.21 -14.72 20.33
N THR A 11 5.00 -14.44 20.80
CA THR A 11 3.85 -15.29 20.47
C THR A 11 3.27 -14.85 19.11
N PRO A 12 3.11 -15.74 18.14
CA PRO A 12 2.63 -15.38 16.80
C PRO A 12 1.13 -15.04 16.75
N GLU A 13 0.41 -15.20 17.85
CA GLU A 13 -1.02 -14.92 17.91
C GLU A 13 -1.31 -13.43 17.72
N GLY A 14 -2.14 -13.11 16.73
CA GLY A 14 -2.57 -11.74 16.48
C GLY A 14 -1.60 -10.89 15.63
N TRP A 15 -0.55 -11.47 15.07
CA TRP A 15 0.32 -10.75 14.14
C TRP A 15 -0.41 -10.44 12.83
N THR A 16 -0.43 -9.18 12.49
CA THR A 16 -1.03 -8.71 11.24
C THR A 16 0.02 -8.39 10.17
N ARG A 17 1.25 -8.07 10.60
CA ARG A 17 2.36 -7.69 9.73
C ARG A 17 3.70 -7.91 10.44
N VAL A 18 4.70 -8.27 9.67
CA VAL A 18 6.11 -8.25 10.07
C VAL A 18 6.86 -7.29 9.17
N ALA A 19 7.71 -6.46 9.74
CA ALA A 19 8.55 -5.52 9.02
C ALA A 19 10.02 -5.71 9.39
N PHE A 20 10.88 -5.70 8.37
CA PHE A 20 12.33 -5.71 8.51
C PHE A 20 12.87 -4.31 8.16
N CYS A 21 13.71 -3.78 9.02
CA CYS A 21 14.35 -2.50 8.82
C CYS A 21 15.86 -2.72 8.69
N ALA A 22 16.43 -2.44 7.52
CA ALA A 22 17.84 -2.60 7.25
C ALA A 22 18.26 -1.74 6.03
N ALA A 23 19.55 -1.77 5.68
CA ALA A 23 20.02 -1.16 4.45
C ALA A 23 19.36 -1.82 3.23
N SER A 24 19.13 -1.03 2.17
CA SER A 24 18.34 -1.48 1.01
C SER A 24 18.90 -2.74 0.36
N ASP A 25 20.21 -2.88 0.27
CA ASP A 25 20.90 -4.05 -0.31
C ASP A 25 20.75 -5.32 0.55
N GLU A 26 20.67 -5.17 1.86
CA GLU A 26 20.37 -6.29 2.79
C GLU A 26 18.93 -6.75 2.64
N LEU A 27 17.98 -5.79 2.53
CA LEU A 27 16.58 -6.10 2.27
C LEU A 27 16.37 -6.77 0.91
N ASP A 28 17.14 -6.39 -0.13
CA ASP A 28 17.07 -7.04 -1.43
C ASP A 28 17.58 -8.48 -1.39
N ARG A 29 18.61 -8.77 -0.60
CA ARG A 29 19.08 -10.15 -0.34
C ARG A 29 18.02 -10.97 0.41
N LEU A 30 17.41 -10.39 1.45
CA LEU A 30 16.33 -11.04 2.19
C LEU A 30 15.15 -11.35 1.26
N ARG A 31 14.73 -10.38 0.46
CA ARG A 31 13.68 -10.52 -0.55
C ARG A 31 13.95 -11.70 -1.49
N ALA A 32 15.14 -11.76 -2.06
CA ALA A 32 15.53 -12.86 -2.96
C ALA A 32 15.50 -14.23 -2.28
N ALA A 33 15.78 -14.30 -0.98
CA ALA A 33 15.77 -15.54 -0.22
C ALA A 33 14.36 -16.04 0.13
N VAL A 34 13.39 -15.13 0.36
CA VAL A 34 12.10 -15.51 0.95
C VAL A 34 10.92 -15.45 -0.02
N GLU A 35 10.86 -14.49 -0.96
CA GLU A 35 9.67 -14.30 -1.80
C GLU A 35 9.34 -15.52 -2.65
N GLY A 36 10.34 -16.17 -3.25
CA GLY A 36 10.13 -17.31 -4.15
C GLY A 36 9.41 -18.49 -3.49
N GLU A 37 9.63 -18.73 -2.20
CA GLU A 37 9.04 -19.85 -1.46
C GLU A 37 7.70 -19.47 -0.80
N TYR A 38 7.62 -18.26 -0.25
CA TYR A 38 6.51 -17.87 0.63
C TYR A 38 5.46 -16.95 -0.01
N SER A 39 5.67 -16.46 -1.24
CA SER A 39 4.72 -15.58 -1.95
C SER A 39 3.33 -16.19 -2.19
N LYS A 40 3.21 -17.51 -2.11
CA LYS A 40 1.92 -18.21 -2.17
C LYS A 40 1.05 -18.03 -0.92
N TYR A 41 1.66 -17.63 0.20
CA TYR A 41 0.97 -17.44 1.49
C TYR A 41 0.90 -15.97 1.89
N PHE A 42 1.94 -15.20 1.57
CA PHE A 42 2.13 -13.84 2.04
C PHE A 42 2.26 -12.87 0.87
N SER A 43 1.81 -11.65 1.11
CA SER A 43 2.12 -10.51 0.28
C SER A 43 3.36 -9.82 0.83
N PHE A 44 4.35 -9.64 -0.02
CA PHE A 44 5.61 -8.96 0.28
C PHE A 44 5.69 -7.64 -0.46
N SER A 45 6.23 -6.62 0.19
CA SER A 45 6.46 -5.32 -0.44
C SER A 45 7.47 -4.47 0.33
N LYS A 46 8.16 -3.58 -0.36
CA LYS A 46 8.86 -2.48 0.29
C LYS A 46 7.86 -1.35 0.60
N ALA A 47 7.90 -0.85 1.83
CA ALA A 47 7.17 0.34 2.25
C ALA A 47 8.04 1.61 2.13
N SER A 48 9.37 1.44 2.11
CA SER A 48 10.38 2.44 1.80
C SER A 48 11.67 1.75 1.33
N ALA A 49 12.71 2.51 1.04
CA ALA A 49 14.02 1.94 0.71
C ALA A 49 14.60 1.07 1.84
N GLU A 50 14.25 1.36 3.09
CA GLU A 50 14.83 0.75 4.30
C GLU A 50 13.81 -0.12 5.06
N ILE A 51 12.59 -0.32 4.52
CA ILE A 51 11.53 -1.12 5.15
C ILE A 51 10.98 -2.13 4.14
N TYR A 52 11.14 -3.40 4.48
CA TYR A 52 10.55 -4.52 3.76
C TYR A 52 9.58 -5.25 4.67
N GLU A 53 8.37 -5.47 4.22
CA GLU A 53 7.30 -6.02 5.03
C GLU A 53 6.58 -7.16 4.35
N PHE A 54 6.01 -8.04 5.16
CA PHE A 54 5.07 -9.05 4.70
C PHE A 54 3.86 -9.18 5.62
N GLN A 55 2.77 -9.58 5.04
CA GLN A 55 1.48 -9.77 5.68
C GLN A 55 0.72 -10.91 4.99
N ASP A 56 -0.40 -11.32 5.58
CA ASP A 56 -1.30 -12.27 4.92
C ASP A 56 -1.63 -11.82 3.49
N GLY A 57 -1.53 -12.72 2.52
CA GLY A 57 -1.78 -12.41 1.10
C GLY A 57 -3.19 -11.89 0.80
N SER A 58 -4.15 -12.14 1.69
CA SER A 58 -5.52 -11.64 1.58
C SER A 58 -5.75 -10.29 2.28
N ALA A 59 -4.75 -9.74 2.96
CA ALA A 59 -4.86 -8.53 3.78
C ALA A 59 -4.03 -7.36 3.23
N THR A 60 -4.07 -7.15 1.90
CA THR A 60 -3.38 -6.05 1.23
C THR A 60 -4.19 -4.75 1.25
N LYS A 61 -3.54 -3.60 0.96
CA LYS A 61 -4.23 -2.32 0.75
C LYS A 61 -5.26 -2.42 -0.38
N GLY A 62 -4.99 -3.20 -1.42
CA GLY A 62 -5.92 -3.42 -2.52
C GLY A 62 -7.14 -4.23 -2.13
N THR A 63 -6.96 -5.34 -1.39
CA THR A 63 -8.11 -6.10 -0.88
C THR A 63 -8.94 -5.31 0.12
N ALA A 64 -8.33 -4.37 0.85
CA ALA A 64 -9.05 -3.45 1.73
C ALA A 64 -9.98 -2.51 0.95
N ILE A 65 -9.55 -1.96 -0.20
CA ILE A 65 -10.42 -1.17 -1.09
C ILE A 65 -11.62 -1.99 -1.56
N ASP A 66 -11.42 -3.23 -2.02
CA ASP A 66 -12.51 -4.08 -2.49
C ASP A 66 -13.53 -4.37 -1.38
N LYS A 67 -13.04 -4.61 -0.16
CA LYS A 67 -13.91 -4.82 1.02
C LYS A 67 -14.67 -3.56 1.39
N LEU A 68 -14.00 -2.41 1.41
CA LEU A 68 -14.61 -1.12 1.75
C LEU A 68 -15.67 -0.73 0.71
N ARG A 69 -15.38 -0.85 -0.59
CA ARG A 69 -16.33 -0.59 -1.68
C ARG A 69 -17.60 -1.43 -1.50
N ARG A 70 -17.46 -2.74 -1.31
CA ARG A 70 -18.61 -3.65 -1.08
C ARG A 70 -19.41 -3.27 0.15
N TYR A 71 -18.73 -2.92 1.24
CA TYR A 71 -19.38 -2.50 2.47
C TYR A 71 -20.19 -1.21 2.28
N LEU A 72 -19.63 -0.18 1.65
CA LEU A 72 -20.30 1.09 1.42
C LEU A 72 -21.55 0.93 0.54
N ILE A 73 -21.46 0.13 -0.52
CA ILE A 73 -22.60 -0.15 -1.40
C ILE A 73 -23.67 -0.98 -0.65
N SER A 74 -23.29 -2.07 0.00
CA SER A 74 -24.23 -2.95 0.69
C SER A 74 -24.93 -2.31 1.88
N SER A 75 -24.28 -1.34 2.54
CA SER A 75 -24.87 -0.56 3.64
C SER A 75 -25.75 0.60 3.16
N GLY A 76 -25.79 0.88 1.86
CA GLY A 76 -26.48 2.02 1.29
C GLY A 76 -25.79 3.38 1.51
N ALA A 77 -24.54 3.37 2.01
CA ALA A 77 -23.74 4.58 2.19
C ALA A 77 -23.19 5.14 0.87
N ALA A 78 -23.12 4.31 -0.18
CA ALA A 78 -22.74 4.70 -1.52
C ALA A 78 -23.57 3.96 -2.57
N SER A 79 -23.64 4.51 -3.77
CA SER A 79 -24.29 3.86 -4.92
C SER A 79 -23.30 2.93 -5.66
N GLU A 80 -23.84 2.10 -6.57
CA GLU A 80 -23.05 1.24 -7.47
C GLU A 80 -22.09 2.06 -8.37
N SER A 81 -22.36 3.35 -8.56
CA SER A 81 -21.51 4.28 -9.32
C SER A 81 -20.40 4.91 -8.50
N LEU A 82 -20.09 4.39 -7.29
CA LEU A 82 -19.00 4.85 -6.45
C LEU A 82 -17.68 4.84 -7.21
N CYS A 83 -17.06 6.02 -7.38
CA CYS A 83 -15.73 6.19 -7.94
C CYS A 83 -14.70 6.30 -6.81
N VAL A 84 -13.69 5.44 -6.84
CA VAL A 84 -12.63 5.39 -5.83
C VAL A 84 -11.34 5.98 -6.38
N TYR A 85 -10.90 7.06 -5.77
CA TYR A 85 -9.56 7.61 -5.96
C TYR A 85 -8.61 7.02 -4.93
N ALA A 86 -7.40 6.66 -5.33
CA ALA A 86 -6.37 6.22 -4.41
C ALA A 86 -5.05 6.93 -4.71
N VAL A 87 -4.33 7.27 -3.65
CA VAL A 87 -3.00 7.91 -3.72
C VAL A 87 -1.98 6.97 -3.11
N GLY A 88 -0.86 6.78 -3.78
CA GLY A 88 0.24 5.97 -3.29
C GLY A 88 1.56 6.41 -3.90
N ASP A 89 2.66 6.05 -3.26
CA ASP A 89 4.00 6.48 -3.65
C ASP A 89 5.02 5.34 -3.73
N TYR A 90 4.74 4.18 -3.13
CA TYR A 90 5.72 3.09 -3.03
C TYR A 90 5.14 1.72 -3.42
N GLU A 91 5.96 0.62 -3.35
CA GLU A 91 5.58 -0.71 -3.81
C GLU A 91 4.33 -1.26 -3.11
N ASN A 92 4.17 -1.03 -1.80
CA ASN A 92 3.04 -1.50 -1.00
C ASN A 92 1.71 -0.85 -1.38
N ASP A 93 1.72 0.18 -2.23
CA ASP A 93 0.52 0.85 -2.76
C ASP A 93 0.08 0.31 -4.13
N LEU A 94 0.95 -0.42 -4.84
CA LEU A 94 0.69 -0.87 -6.20
C LEU A 94 -0.59 -1.69 -6.35
N ASP A 95 -0.87 -2.61 -5.41
CA ASP A 95 -2.10 -3.43 -5.44
C ASP A 95 -3.35 -2.55 -5.24
N MET A 96 -3.29 -1.57 -4.34
CA MET A 96 -4.34 -0.58 -4.12
C MET A 96 -4.62 0.26 -5.37
N LEU A 97 -3.55 0.79 -5.97
CA LEU A 97 -3.65 1.65 -7.16
C LEU A 97 -4.16 0.92 -8.39
N ARG A 98 -3.91 -0.39 -8.51
CA ARG A 98 -4.46 -1.23 -9.59
C ARG A 98 -5.94 -1.55 -9.45
N ARG A 99 -6.50 -1.44 -8.23
CA ARG A 99 -7.89 -1.80 -7.90
C ARG A 99 -8.82 -0.59 -7.76
N CYS A 100 -8.27 0.61 -7.63
CA CYS A 100 -9.06 1.83 -7.63
C CYS A 100 -9.46 2.24 -9.06
N ASP A 101 -10.43 3.14 -9.20
CA ASP A 101 -10.88 3.63 -10.50
C ASP A 101 -9.92 4.68 -11.05
N ILE A 102 -9.41 5.54 -10.17
CA ILE A 102 -8.53 6.65 -10.51
C ILE A 102 -7.30 6.64 -9.59
N PRO A 103 -6.21 5.97 -10.02
CA PRO A 103 -4.95 6.01 -9.29
C PRO A 103 -4.25 7.35 -9.47
N ALA A 104 -3.73 7.89 -8.37
CA ALA A 104 -2.95 9.12 -8.32
C ALA A 104 -1.63 8.90 -7.59
N CYS A 105 -0.62 9.70 -7.89
CA CYS A 105 0.66 9.62 -7.21
C CYS A 105 1.32 10.99 -7.06
N PRO A 106 2.06 11.21 -5.96
CA PRO A 106 2.88 12.40 -5.81
C PRO A 106 4.08 12.39 -6.76
N SER A 107 4.66 13.55 -6.99
CA SER A 107 5.80 13.72 -7.91
C SER A 107 7.05 12.95 -7.47
N ASN A 108 7.22 12.71 -6.17
CA ASN A 108 8.30 11.94 -5.58
C ASN A 108 8.04 10.43 -5.47
N ALA A 109 6.93 9.90 -6.02
CA ALA A 109 6.66 8.46 -6.06
C ALA A 109 7.71 7.70 -6.89
N ILE A 110 7.85 6.40 -6.62
CA ILE A 110 8.73 5.51 -7.39
C ILE A 110 8.24 5.35 -8.84
N PRO A 111 9.14 5.02 -9.80
CA PRO A 111 8.77 4.86 -11.21
C PRO A 111 7.58 3.92 -11.43
N ALA A 112 7.56 2.74 -10.79
CA ALA A 112 6.51 1.75 -10.96
C ALA A 112 5.11 2.26 -10.56
N VAL A 113 5.02 3.15 -9.57
CA VAL A 113 3.77 3.81 -9.19
C VAL A 113 3.41 4.88 -10.21
N LYS A 114 4.40 5.66 -10.65
CA LYS A 114 4.20 6.66 -11.70
C LYS A 114 3.64 6.05 -12.98
N ASP A 115 4.06 4.88 -13.37
CA ASP A 115 3.65 4.23 -14.62
C ASP A 115 2.15 3.86 -14.66
N ILE A 116 1.54 3.60 -13.49
CA ILE A 116 0.13 3.22 -13.39
C ILE A 116 -0.79 4.38 -12.98
N ALA A 117 -0.25 5.48 -12.45
CA ALA A 117 -1.04 6.60 -11.99
C ALA A 117 -1.61 7.43 -13.16
N LYS A 118 -2.91 7.73 -13.09
CA LYS A 118 -3.62 8.60 -14.04
C LYS A 118 -3.47 10.09 -13.68
N ILE A 119 -3.33 10.41 -12.39
CA ILE A 119 -3.17 11.77 -11.91
C ILE A 119 -1.80 11.93 -11.26
N ARG A 120 -1.08 12.98 -11.69
CA ARG A 120 0.17 13.41 -11.07
C ARG A 120 -0.11 14.57 -10.14
N LEU A 121 0.41 14.47 -8.93
CA LEU A 121 0.24 15.45 -7.86
C LEU A 121 1.58 16.13 -7.55
N CYS A 122 1.54 17.21 -6.79
CA CYS A 122 2.75 17.79 -6.21
C CYS A 122 3.46 16.77 -5.30
N SER A 123 4.59 17.15 -4.73
CA SER A 123 5.29 16.26 -3.78
C SER A 123 4.44 16.00 -2.53
N CYS A 124 4.70 14.87 -1.86
CA CYS A 124 4.13 14.60 -0.54
C CYS A 124 4.38 15.76 0.44
N ASP A 125 5.57 16.37 0.38
CA ASP A 125 5.98 17.47 1.23
C ASP A 125 5.23 18.77 0.93
N ASP A 126 4.68 18.91 -0.27
CA ASP A 126 3.96 20.08 -0.75
C ASP A 126 2.42 19.95 -0.66
N GLY A 127 1.92 18.88 -0.02
CA GLY A 127 0.49 18.70 0.20
C GLY A 127 -0.25 17.96 -0.92
N ALA A 128 0.31 16.86 -1.42
CA ALA A 128 -0.26 16.07 -2.51
C ALA A 128 -1.75 15.71 -2.36
N ILE A 129 -2.24 15.49 -1.14
CA ILE A 129 -3.67 15.19 -0.91
C ILE A 129 -4.55 16.43 -1.16
N ALA A 130 -4.09 17.61 -0.75
CA ALA A 130 -4.81 18.86 -1.04
C ALA A 130 -4.88 19.11 -2.56
N ASP A 131 -3.75 18.94 -3.26
CA ASP A 131 -3.70 19.03 -4.74
C ASP A 131 -4.69 18.06 -5.41
N LEU A 132 -4.83 16.81 -4.89
CA LEU A 132 -5.82 15.89 -5.42
C LEU A 132 -7.26 16.39 -5.23
N ILE A 133 -7.58 16.87 -4.03
CA ILE A 133 -8.91 17.38 -3.71
C ILE A 133 -9.27 18.56 -4.65
N GLU A 134 -8.37 19.52 -4.81
CA GLU A 134 -8.55 20.65 -5.73
C GLU A 134 -8.80 20.21 -7.18
N LYS A 135 -8.04 19.20 -7.65
CA LYS A 135 -8.23 18.64 -8.99
C LYS A 135 -9.56 17.92 -9.17
N ILE A 136 -10.04 17.22 -8.14
CA ILE A 136 -11.35 16.56 -8.16
C ILE A 136 -12.45 17.64 -8.21
N GLU A 137 -12.40 18.64 -7.33
CA GLU A 137 -13.37 19.73 -7.27
C GLU A 137 -13.45 20.51 -8.60
N ALA A 138 -12.31 20.74 -9.24
CA ALA A 138 -12.26 21.41 -10.55
C ALA A 138 -12.83 20.58 -11.70
N SER A 139 -13.05 19.28 -11.50
CA SER A 139 -13.57 18.34 -12.51
C SER A 139 -15.08 18.06 -12.37
N LEU A 140 -15.71 18.55 -11.30
CA LEU A 140 -17.16 18.43 -11.03
C LEU A 140 -17.93 19.58 -11.67
#